data_f2e1ecc4d7ee64b8faa80e4da06d161a
#
_entry.id   f2e1ecc4d7ee64b8faa80e4da06d161a
#
_cell.length_a   1.000
_cell.length_b   1.000
_cell.length_c   1.000
_cell.angle_alpha   90.00
_cell.angle_beta   90.00
_cell.angle_gamma   90.00
#
_symmetry.space_group_name_H-M   'P 1'
#
loop_
_entity.id
_entity.type
_entity.pdbx_description
1 polymer ?
#
loop_
_entity_poly.entity_id
_entity_poly.type
_entity_poly.pdbx_seq_one_letter_code
_entity_poly.pdbx_strand_id
1 'polypeptide(L)'
;TASKELEITLTGKNCGLEERAPMCGVPYHAVESYLDRLVSKGYKVAICEQMEDPKLAKGLVKRDVVRIVTPGTNLDVQALEESKNNYLMCVAYFTGKTGLSIADVTTGDYYVTEVEDAKKLLDEINKYHPSEIICNDAFLMSGVDIEDLRNRLHITVYSLDPHYFDEDLCRKCLQKNFHVSSLIGLGLEEFANGLIAAGGLMQYLYDTQKTSLAHFTHIDPYLTNKYMLLDSSTRRNLELTETLREKQKRGSLLWVLDKTK
;
A
#
# COMPACT_ATOMS: atom_id res chain seq x y z
N THR A 1 -7.82 -23.66 3.87
CA THR A 1 -7.94 -22.20 4.18
C THR A 1 -8.66 -21.44 3.09
N ALA A 2 -8.17 -21.36 1.83
CA ALA A 2 -8.78 -20.54 0.76
C ALA A 2 -10.28 -20.84 0.54
N SER A 3 -10.68 -22.12 0.48
CA SER A 3 -12.09 -22.50 0.35
C SER A 3 -12.97 -21.92 1.46
N LYS A 4 -12.47 -21.90 2.70
CA LYS A 4 -13.19 -21.34 3.86
C LYS A 4 -13.25 -19.82 3.81
N GLU A 5 -12.12 -19.16 3.47
CA GLU A 5 -12.05 -17.69 3.41
C GLU A 5 -12.90 -17.09 2.28
N LEU A 6 -12.95 -17.79 1.15
CA LEU A 6 -13.70 -17.36 -0.03
C LEU A 6 -15.12 -17.93 -0.09
N GLU A 7 -15.48 -18.82 0.84
CA GLU A 7 -16.79 -19.52 0.86
C GLU A 7 -17.09 -20.28 -0.43
N ILE A 8 -16.05 -20.90 -1.01
CA ILE A 8 -16.15 -21.70 -2.23
C ILE A 8 -15.99 -23.19 -1.94
N THR A 9 -16.57 -24.01 -2.81
CA THR A 9 -16.56 -25.47 -2.65
C THR A 9 -15.15 -26.03 -2.66
N LEU A 10 -14.81 -26.81 -1.62
CA LEU A 10 -13.58 -27.60 -1.60
C LEU A 10 -13.79 -28.86 -2.43
N THR A 11 -12.98 -29.06 -3.43
CA THR A 11 -12.95 -30.22 -4.30
C THR A 11 -11.64 -30.98 -4.14
N GLY A 12 -11.51 -32.10 -4.84
CA GLY A 12 -10.27 -32.87 -4.84
C GLY A 12 -9.84 -33.17 -6.26
N LYS A 13 -8.54 -33.03 -6.54
CA LYS A 13 -7.90 -33.40 -7.81
C LYS A 13 -7.12 -34.70 -7.65
N ASN A 14 -7.28 -35.64 -8.56
CA ASN A 14 -6.47 -36.82 -8.61
C ASN A 14 -5.07 -36.48 -9.17
N CYS A 15 -4.04 -36.62 -8.34
CA CYS A 15 -2.66 -36.27 -8.68
C CYS A 15 -1.75 -37.54 -8.75
N GLY A 16 -2.33 -38.74 -8.84
CA GLY A 16 -1.57 -39.99 -8.84
C GLY A 16 -1.13 -40.45 -7.44
N LEU A 17 -1.64 -39.83 -6.39
CA LEU A 17 -1.48 -40.24 -4.99
C LEU A 17 -2.70 -41.06 -4.55
N GLU A 18 -2.56 -41.86 -3.47
CA GLU A 18 -3.68 -42.64 -2.90
C GLU A 18 -4.85 -41.74 -2.49
N GLU A 19 -4.56 -40.56 -1.95
CA GLU A 19 -5.57 -39.56 -1.61
C GLU A 19 -5.63 -38.44 -2.66
N ARG A 20 -6.86 -37.94 -2.88
CA ARG A 20 -7.08 -36.79 -3.78
C ARG A 20 -6.54 -35.53 -3.12
N ALA A 21 -5.70 -34.77 -3.84
CA ALA A 21 -5.20 -33.49 -3.35
C ALA A 21 -6.36 -32.49 -3.20
N PRO A 22 -6.51 -31.81 -2.05
CA PRO A 22 -7.55 -30.81 -1.85
C PRO A 22 -7.36 -29.66 -2.84
N MET A 23 -8.42 -29.27 -3.52
CA MET A 23 -8.42 -28.21 -4.52
C MET A 23 -9.67 -27.35 -4.39
N CYS A 24 -9.52 -26.06 -4.56
CA CYS A 24 -10.61 -25.14 -4.84
C CYS A 24 -10.21 -24.25 -6.01
N GLY A 25 -11.18 -23.73 -6.74
CA GLY A 25 -10.91 -22.90 -7.89
C GLY A 25 -12.01 -21.88 -8.13
N VAL A 26 -11.64 -20.79 -8.77
CA VAL A 26 -12.53 -19.72 -9.19
C VAL A 26 -12.45 -19.57 -10.70
N PRO A 27 -13.51 -19.12 -11.38
CA PRO A 27 -13.44 -18.80 -12.80
C PRO A 27 -12.44 -17.67 -13.06
N TYR A 28 -11.68 -17.75 -14.13
CA TYR A 28 -10.67 -16.75 -14.48
C TYR A 28 -11.24 -15.31 -14.56
N HIS A 29 -12.39 -15.15 -15.18
CA HIS A 29 -13.06 -13.86 -15.32
C HIS A 29 -13.61 -13.28 -14.01
N ALA A 30 -13.70 -14.08 -12.95
CA ALA A 30 -14.19 -13.64 -11.64
C ALA A 30 -13.05 -13.47 -10.60
N VAL A 31 -11.80 -13.67 -11.00
CA VAL A 31 -10.66 -13.68 -10.08
C VAL A 31 -10.53 -12.38 -9.28
N GLU A 32 -10.78 -11.23 -9.89
CA GLU A 32 -10.66 -9.92 -9.25
C GLU A 32 -11.58 -9.81 -8.03
N SER A 33 -12.85 -10.19 -8.14
CA SER A 33 -13.79 -10.15 -7.00
C SER A 33 -13.38 -11.05 -5.82
N TYR A 34 -12.67 -12.15 -6.10
CA TYR A 34 -12.13 -13.01 -5.05
C TYR A 34 -10.83 -12.47 -4.46
N LEU A 35 -10.01 -11.77 -5.27
CA LEU A 35 -8.83 -11.04 -4.79
C LEU A 35 -9.26 -9.96 -3.80
N ASP A 36 -10.26 -9.15 -4.15
CA ASP A 36 -10.79 -8.10 -3.28
C ASP A 36 -11.28 -8.63 -1.94
N ARG A 37 -11.96 -9.77 -1.93
CA ARG A 37 -12.42 -10.42 -0.70
C ARG A 37 -11.27 -10.91 0.19
N LEU A 38 -10.14 -11.33 -0.39
CA LEU A 38 -8.96 -11.72 0.39
C LEU A 38 -8.19 -10.50 0.87
N VAL A 39 -8.01 -9.52 -0.01
CA VAL A 39 -7.25 -8.31 0.27
C VAL A 39 -7.98 -7.47 1.34
N SER A 40 -9.31 -7.33 1.28
CA SER A 40 -10.11 -6.65 2.32
C SER A 40 -10.03 -7.30 3.69
N LYS A 41 -9.69 -8.60 3.75
CA LYS A 41 -9.37 -9.32 4.99
C LYS A 41 -7.91 -9.18 5.42
N GLY A 42 -7.11 -8.38 4.72
CA GLY A 42 -5.69 -8.14 5.00
C GLY A 42 -4.73 -9.21 4.47
N TYR A 43 -5.17 -10.11 3.58
CA TYR A 43 -4.26 -11.08 2.96
C TYR A 43 -3.46 -10.46 1.84
N LYS A 44 -2.18 -10.90 1.69
CA LYS A 44 -1.37 -10.69 0.49
C LYS A 44 -1.60 -11.86 -0.45
N VAL A 45 -1.91 -11.59 -1.71
CA VAL A 45 -2.23 -12.62 -2.70
C VAL A 45 -1.26 -12.56 -3.86
N ALA A 46 -0.45 -13.62 -4.03
CA ALA A 46 0.46 -13.75 -5.15
C ALA A 46 -0.25 -14.41 -6.34
N ILE A 47 -0.28 -13.73 -7.48
CA ILE A 47 -0.78 -14.26 -8.74
C ILE A 47 0.39 -14.93 -9.45
N CYS A 48 0.25 -16.23 -9.70
CA CYS A 48 1.26 -17.04 -10.35
C CYS A 48 0.72 -17.57 -11.68
N GLU A 49 1.44 -17.28 -12.75
CA GLU A 49 1.03 -17.68 -14.10
C GLU A 49 2.00 -18.68 -14.73
N GLN A 50 1.52 -19.38 -15.76
CA GLN A 50 2.34 -20.27 -16.57
C GLN A 50 3.11 -19.43 -17.59
N MET A 51 4.44 -19.55 -17.57
CA MET A 51 5.33 -18.76 -18.42
C MET A 51 5.65 -19.40 -19.76
N GLU A 52 5.16 -20.62 -20.02
CA GLU A 52 5.37 -21.37 -21.26
C GLU A 52 4.13 -22.17 -21.66
N ASP A 53 4.02 -22.50 -22.96
CA ASP A 53 2.90 -23.32 -23.45
C ASP A 53 3.01 -24.75 -22.85
N PRO A 54 1.98 -25.22 -22.15
CA PRO A 54 1.95 -26.57 -21.58
C PRO A 54 2.17 -27.69 -22.61
N LYS A 55 1.83 -27.45 -23.88
CA LYS A 55 2.01 -28.43 -24.97
C LYS A 55 3.46 -28.57 -25.41
N LEU A 56 4.29 -27.56 -25.16
CA LEU A 56 5.70 -27.52 -25.53
C LEU A 56 6.63 -27.89 -24.36
N ALA A 57 6.11 -27.89 -23.15
CA ALA A 57 6.88 -28.15 -21.94
C ALA A 57 7.32 -29.62 -21.85
N LYS A 58 8.63 -29.84 -21.67
CA LYS A 58 9.21 -31.15 -21.38
C LYS A 58 9.24 -31.41 -19.87
N GLY A 59 8.07 -31.64 -19.27
CA GLY A 59 7.95 -31.89 -17.82
C GLY A 59 6.99 -30.92 -17.15
N LEU A 60 7.37 -30.40 -15.96
CA LEU A 60 6.56 -29.42 -15.23
C LEU A 60 6.65 -28.04 -15.93
N VAL A 61 5.49 -27.47 -16.27
CA VAL A 61 5.38 -26.14 -16.84
C VAL A 61 5.97 -25.11 -15.88
N LYS A 62 6.86 -24.27 -16.40
CA LYS A 62 7.45 -23.16 -15.64
C LYS A 62 6.36 -22.17 -15.23
N ARG A 63 6.37 -21.80 -13.96
CA ARG A 63 5.47 -20.80 -13.39
C ARG A 63 6.27 -19.70 -12.70
N ASP A 64 5.73 -18.49 -12.71
CA ASP A 64 6.32 -17.38 -11.99
C ASP A 64 5.25 -16.49 -11.37
N VAL A 65 5.59 -15.77 -10.30
CA VAL A 65 4.73 -14.77 -9.68
C VAL A 65 4.80 -13.50 -10.52
N VAL A 66 3.67 -13.16 -11.14
CA VAL A 66 3.56 -12.00 -12.03
C VAL A 66 3.10 -10.74 -11.31
N ARG A 67 2.42 -10.90 -10.16
CA ARG A 67 1.95 -9.78 -9.34
C ARG A 67 1.64 -10.25 -7.93
N ILE A 68 1.87 -9.38 -6.94
CA ILE A 68 1.41 -9.55 -5.56
C ILE A 68 0.41 -8.43 -5.27
N VAL A 69 -0.82 -8.80 -4.96
CA VAL A 69 -1.90 -7.87 -4.62
C VAL A 69 -1.98 -7.74 -3.10
N THR A 70 -1.96 -6.51 -2.62
CA THR A 70 -2.07 -6.15 -1.20
C THR A 70 -3.10 -5.03 -1.04
N PRO A 71 -3.57 -4.69 0.18
CA PRO A 71 -4.54 -3.62 0.35
C PRO A 71 -4.16 -2.29 -0.29
N GLY A 72 -2.89 -1.87 -0.16
CA GLY A 72 -2.37 -0.62 -0.73
C GLY A 72 -1.97 -0.70 -2.20
N THR A 73 -1.93 -1.89 -2.80
CA THR A 73 -1.57 -2.10 -4.21
C THR A 73 -2.70 -2.69 -5.06
N ASN A 74 -3.91 -2.72 -4.52
CA ASN A 74 -5.08 -3.13 -5.27
C ASN A 74 -5.47 -2.05 -6.28
N LEU A 75 -5.59 -2.45 -7.56
CA LEU A 75 -5.92 -1.58 -8.69
C LEU A 75 -7.36 -1.77 -9.19
N ASP A 76 -8.16 -2.62 -8.53
CA ASP A 76 -9.52 -2.86 -8.99
C ASP A 76 -10.41 -1.64 -8.72
N VAL A 77 -10.81 -1.00 -9.81
CA VAL A 77 -11.68 0.18 -9.81
C VAL A 77 -13.06 -0.13 -9.23
N GLN A 78 -13.52 -1.40 -9.28
CA GLN A 78 -14.81 -1.80 -8.71
C GLN A 78 -14.77 -1.95 -7.19
N ALA A 79 -13.60 -2.28 -6.63
CA ALA A 79 -13.41 -2.38 -5.19
C ALA A 79 -13.05 -1.02 -4.56
N LEU A 80 -12.48 -0.11 -5.36
CA LEU A 80 -12.16 1.25 -4.92
C LEU A 80 -13.40 2.14 -5.12
N GLU A 81 -13.79 2.88 -4.09
CA GLU A 81 -14.75 3.95 -4.27
C GLU A 81 -14.16 4.96 -5.27
N GLU A 82 -14.83 5.21 -6.41
CA GLU A 82 -14.36 6.05 -7.53
C GLU A 82 -13.85 7.45 -7.11
N SER A 83 -14.16 7.88 -5.90
CA SER A 83 -13.82 9.20 -5.35
C SER A 83 -12.72 9.20 -4.28
N LYS A 84 -12.11 8.05 -3.97
CA LYS A 84 -11.08 7.95 -2.91
C LYS A 84 -9.79 7.38 -3.46
N ASN A 85 -8.68 8.03 -3.07
CA ASN A 85 -7.34 7.50 -3.31
C ASN A 85 -7.09 6.23 -2.49
N ASN A 86 -6.31 5.30 -3.03
CA ASN A 86 -5.86 4.10 -2.33
C ASN A 86 -4.38 4.24 -1.94
N TYR A 87 -4.16 4.89 -0.80
CA TYR A 87 -2.79 5.15 -0.35
C TYR A 87 -2.12 3.94 0.29
N LEU A 88 -0.87 3.71 -0.12
CA LEU A 88 0.12 2.87 0.54
C LEU A 88 1.12 3.80 1.24
N MET A 89 1.38 3.57 2.53
CA MET A 89 2.31 4.37 3.31
C MET A 89 3.51 3.53 3.78
N CYS A 90 4.71 4.08 3.65
CA CYS A 90 5.92 3.53 4.26
C CYS A 90 6.34 4.39 5.46
N VAL A 91 6.60 3.73 6.58
CA VAL A 91 7.06 4.35 7.83
C VAL A 91 8.47 3.85 8.15
N ALA A 92 9.46 4.70 8.01
CA ALA A 92 10.84 4.45 8.43
C ALA A 92 11.07 5.11 9.79
N TYR A 93 10.85 4.34 10.85
CA TYR A 93 10.94 4.82 12.24
C TYR A 93 12.38 4.71 12.75
N PHE A 94 12.99 5.86 13.06
CA PHE A 94 14.32 5.94 13.66
C PHE A 94 14.29 6.88 14.86
N THR A 95 15.34 6.84 15.68
CA THR A 95 15.48 7.74 16.83
C THR A 95 15.58 9.20 16.36
N GLY A 96 14.70 10.04 16.85
CA GLY A 96 14.66 11.49 16.59
C GLY A 96 13.63 11.89 15.55
N LYS A 97 13.65 11.36 14.33
CA LYS A 97 12.67 11.67 13.29
C LYS A 97 12.19 10.41 12.61
N THR A 98 10.93 10.40 12.25
CA THR A 98 10.30 9.32 11.49
C THR A 98 10.09 9.77 10.05
N GLY A 99 10.64 9.02 9.10
CA GLY A 99 10.41 9.24 7.68
C GLY A 99 9.10 8.62 7.24
N LEU A 100 8.35 9.35 6.43
CA LEU A 100 7.09 8.92 5.85
C LEU A 100 7.14 9.07 4.33
N SER A 101 6.70 8.07 3.64
CA SER A 101 6.42 8.16 2.20
C SER A 101 5.05 7.57 1.91
N ILE A 102 4.29 8.24 1.07
CA ILE A 102 2.91 7.88 0.72
C ILE A 102 2.79 7.83 -0.79
N ALA A 103 2.23 6.74 -1.32
CA ALA A 103 2.00 6.60 -2.75
C ALA A 103 0.59 6.10 -3.04
N ASP A 104 0.04 6.56 -4.16
CA ASP A 104 -1.14 5.98 -4.77
C ASP A 104 -0.73 5.37 -6.11
N VAL A 105 -0.86 4.04 -6.20
CA VAL A 105 -0.45 3.27 -7.40
C VAL A 105 -1.36 3.56 -8.59
N THR A 106 -2.57 4.05 -8.36
CA THR A 106 -3.55 4.33 -9.42
C THR A 106 -3.32 5.68 -10.07
N THR A 107 -2.98 6.71 -9.28
CA THR A 107 -2.77 8.07 -9.76
C THR A 107 -1.32 8.41 -10.07
N GLY A 108 -0.37 7.69 -9.45
CA GLY A 108 1.05 8.00 -9.53
C GLY A 108 1.50 9.09 -8.56
N ASP A 109 0.65 9.47 -7.61
CA ASP A 109 1.02 10.40 -6.54
C ASP A 109 2.08 9.79 -5.63
N TYR A 110 3.09 10.59 -5.27
CA TYR A 110 4.19 10.13 -4.43
C TYR A 110 4.67 11.26 -3.51
N TYR A 111 4.34 11.16 -2.23
CA TYR A 111 4.63 12.18 -1.22
C TYR A 111 5.70 11.71 -0.25
N VAL A 112 6.52 12.65 0.26
CA VAL A 112 7.54 12.38 1.29
C VAL A 112 7.52 13.46 2.35
N THR A 113 7.64 13.06 3.60
CA THR A 113 7.81 13.99 4.73
C THR A 113 8.55 13.34 5.89
N GLU A 114 8.87 14.13 6.90
CA GLU A 114 9.38 13.68 8.19
C GLU A 114 8.57 14.27 9.33
N VAL A 115 8.39 13.49 10.36
CA VAL A 115 7.74 13.90 11.61
C VAL A 115 8.60 13.61 12.81
N GLU A 116 8.48 14.42 13.86
CA GLU A 116 9.36 14.38 15.02
C GLU A 116 8.76 13.57 16.19
N ASP A 117 7.45 13.41 16.21
CA ASP A 117 6.75 12.78 17.31
C ASP A 117 5.60 11.86 16.85
N ALA A 118 5.16 10.97 17.76
CA ALA A 118 4.10 10.02 17.50
C ALA A 118 2.75 10.68 17.22
N LYS A 119 2.48 11.88 17.77
CA LYS A 119 1.22 12.59 17.52
C LYS A 119 1.15 13.08 16.09
N LYS A 120 2.21 13.73 15.59
CA LYS A 120 2.30 14.17 14.19
C LYS A 120 2.25 12.99 13.24
N LEU A 121 2.86 11.85 13.60
CA LEU A 121 2.77 10.61 12.84
C LEU A 121 1.31 10.13 12.71
N LEU A 122 0.58 10.08 13.80
CA LEU A 122 -0.84 9.71 13.79
C LEU A 122 -1.70 10.71 13.03
N ASP A 123 -1.39 12.00 13.08
CA ASP A 123 -2.09 13.03 12.31
C ASP A 123 -1.88 12.83 10.80
N GLU A 124 -0.67 12.48 10.34
CA GLU A 124 -0.40 12.15 8.94
C GLU A 124 -1.08 10.84 8.52
N ILE A 125 -1.08 9.80 9.37
CA ILE A 125 -1.82 8.56 9.11
C ILE A 125 -3.32 8.85 8.96
N ASN A 126 -3.91 9.65 9.86
CA ASN A 126 -5.33 10.03 9.77
C ASN A 126 -5.63 10.95 8.58
N LYS A 127 -4.67 11.74 8.13
CA LYS A 127 -4.81 12.64 6.97
C LYS A 127 -4.95 11.86 5.67
N TYR A 128 -4.04 10.90 5.43
CA TYR A 128 -4.02 10.11 4.22
C TYR A 128 -4.92 8.87 4.28
N HIS A 129 -5.18 8.36 5.46
CA HIS A 129 -5.97 7.15 5.72
C HIS A 129 -5.54 5.99 4.80
N PRO A 130 -4.26 5.57 4.86
CA PRO A 130 -3.74 4.55 3.96
C PRO A 130 -4.44 3.20 4.20
N SER A 131 -4.63 2.43 3.14
CA SER A 131 -5.15 1.06 3.24
C SER A 131 -4.11 0.10 3.81
N GLU A 132 -2.84 0.44 3.62
CA GLU A 132 -1.71 -0.38 4.07
C GLU A 132 -0.56 0.51 4.55
N ILE A 133 0.06 0.10 5.65
CA ILE A 133 1.33 0.65 6.14
C ILE A 133 2.38 -0.45 6.08
N ILE A 134 3.50 -0.18 5.42
CA ILE A 134 4.72 -0.95 5.49
C ILE A 134 5.73 -0.22 6.37
N CYS A 135 6.46 -0.93 7.21
CA CYS A 135 7.35 -0.30 8.18
C CYS A 135 8.57 -1.17 8.52
N ASN A 136 9.55 -0.56 9.16
CA ASN A 136 10.62 -1.30 9.83
C ASN A 136 10.15 -1.82 11.21
N ASP A 137 10.85 -2.83 11.76
CA ASP A 137 10.49 -3.43 13.04
C ASP A 137 10.45 -2.42 14.20
N ALA A 138 11.30 -1.39 14.15
CA ALA A 138 11.34 -0.35 15.16
C ALA A 138 10.01 0.40 15.31
N PHE A 139 9.23 0.54 14.23
CA PHE A 139 7.90 1.15 14.30
C PHE A 139 6.92 0.34 15.16
N LEU A 140 6.99 -0.98 15.13
CA LEU A 140 6.13 -1.83 15.95
C LEU A 140 6.40 -1.67 17.45
N MET A 141 7.59 -1.16 17.80
CA MET A 141 8.03 -0.88 19.17
C MET A 141 7.94 0.61 19.54
N SER A 142 7.41 1.46 18.67
CA SER A 142 7.36 2.93 18.84
C SER A 142 6.38 3.42 19.92
N GLY A 143 5.51 2.53 20.42
CA GLY A 143 4.42 2.87 21.32
C GLY A 143 3.14 3.32 20.62
N VAL A 144 3.12 3.36 19.30
CA VAL A 144 1.88 3.54 18.51
C VAL A 144 1.01 2.29 18.65
N ASP A 145 -0.27 2.47 18.92
CA ASP A 145 -1.22 1.37 19.04
C ASP A 145 -1.56 0.79 17.66
N ILE A 146 -0.84 -0.27 17.28
CA ILE A 146 -1.02 -0.96 16.00
C ILE A 146 -2.40 -1.66 15.93
N GLU A 147 -2.92 -2.12 17.07
CA GLU A 147 -4.26 -2.75 17.10
C GLU A 147 -5.35 -1.71 16.83
N ASP A 148 -5.21 -0.50 17.34
CA ASP A 148 -6.12 0.61 17.02
C ASP A 148 -6.09 0.94 15.52
N LEU A 149 -4.92 1.01 14.89
CA LEU A 149 -4.80 1.20 13.46
C LEU A 149 -5.54 0.11 12.66
N ARG A 150 -5.41 -1.15 13.08
CA ARG A 150 -6.06 -2.29 12.41
C ARG A 150 -7.56 -2.34 12.64
N ASN A 151 -7.99 -2.19 13.89
CA ASN A 151 -9.39 -2.45 14.28
C ASN A 151 -10.30 -1.24 14.05
N ARG A 152 -9.81 -0.03 14.30
CA ARG A 152 -10.58 1.21 14.17
C ARG A 152 -10.44 1.87 12.81
N LEU A 153 -9.20 1.93 12.30
CA LEU A 153 -8.92 2.57 11.01
C LEU A 153 -8.91 1.59 9.84
N HIS A 154 -8.99 0.27 10.11
CA HIS A 154 -8.93 -0.79 9.10
C HIS A 154 -7.65 -0.75 8.25
N ILE A 155 -6.55 -0.24 8.82
CA ILE A 155 -5.26 -0.15 8.16
C ILE A 155 -4.47 -1.44 8.40
N THR A 156 -4.03 -2.09 7.33
CA THR A 156 -3.16 -3.26 7.45
C THR A 156 -1.72 -2.82 7.65
N VAL A 157 -1.05 -3.33 8.69
CA VAL A 157 0.34 -2.96 9.02
C VAL A 157 1.25 -4.17 8.86
N TYR A 158 2.32 -4.02 8.05
CA TYR A 158 3.34 -5.04 7.83
C TYR A 158 4.74 -4.50 8.13
N SER A 159 5.54 -5.30 8.84
CA SER A 159 6.98 -5.10 8.92
C SER A 159 7.66 -5.71 7.69
N LEU A 160 8.66 -5.02 7.17
CA LEU A 160 9.49 -5.45 6.06
C LEU A 160 10.91 -5.78 6.54
N ASP A 161 11.60 -6.60 5.75
CA ASP A 161 13.01 -6.92 5.98
C ASP A 161 13.89 -5.66 6.03
N PRO A 162 14.95 -5.63 6.85
CA PRO A 162 15.83 -4.46 7.00
C PRO A 162 16.43 -3.94 5.69
N HIS A 163 16.60 -4.79 4.66
CA HIS A 163 17.18 -4.36 3.38
C HIS A 163 16.32 -3.31 2.66
N TYR A 164 14.99 -3.26 2.89
CA TYR A 164 14.12 -2.21 2.35
C TYR A 164 14.44 -0.82 2.94
N PHE A 165 15.14 -0.77 4.06
CA PHE A 165 15.50 0.46 4.78
C PHE A 165 17.00 0.75 4.72
N ASP A 166 17.74 0.07 3.85
CA ASP A 166 19.14 0.38 3.58
C ASP A 166 19.23 1.67 2.73
N GLU A 167 19.94 2.67 3.25
CA GLU A 167 20.01 4.00 2.63
C GLU A 167 20.59 3.95 1.22
N ASP A 168 21.65 3.17 0.99
CA ASP A 168 22.30 3.07 -0.32
C ASP A 168 21.40 2.40 -1.36
N LEU A 169 20.67 1.36 -0.95
CA LEU A 169 19.70 0.69 -1.81
C LEU A 169 18.52 1.61 -2.13
N CYS A 170 18.01 2.33 -1.14
CA CYS A 170 16.95 3.31 -1.31
C CYS A 170 17.34 4.41 -2.28
N ARG A 171 18.54 4.99 -2.13
CA ARG A 171 19.08 6.01 -3.04
C ARG A 171 19.17 5.51 -4.48
N LYS A 172 19.75 4.34 -4.68
CA LYS A 172 19.90 3.72 -6.02
C LYS A 172 18.54 3.42 -6.65
N CYS A 173 17.57 2.94 -5.86
CA CYS A 173 16.22 2.64 -6.33
C CYS A 173 15.53 3.92 -6.85
N LEU A 174 15.55 5.00 -6.07
CA LEU A 174 14.97 6.29 -6.45
C LEU A 174 15.65 6.88 -7.68
N GLN A 175 16.99 6.90 -7.72
CA GLN A 175 17.74 7.38 -8.88
C GLN A 175 17.38 6.63 -10.16
N LYS A 176 17.23 5.31 -10.05
CA LYS A 176 16.84 4.45 -11.19
C LYS A 176 15.43 4.77 -11.67
N ASN A 177 14.45 4.89 -10.75
CA ASN A 177 13.06 5.13 -11.13
C ASN A 177 12.85 6.50 -11.76
N PHE A 178 13.41 7.54 -11.13
CA PHE A 178 13.24 8.94 -11.60
C PHE A 178 14.28 9.37 -12.66
N HIS A 179 15.15 8.45 -13.09
CA HIS A 179 16.18 8.69 -14.10
C HIS A 179 17.08 9.89 -13.78
N VAL A 180 17.45 10.08 -12.51
CA VAL A 180 18.28 11.18 -12.03
C VAL A 180 19.64 10.65 -11.55
N SER A 181 20.71 11.43 -11.81
CA SER A 181 22.05 11.12 -11.30
C SER A 181 22.25 11.55 -9.85
N SER A 182 21.45 12.50 -9.38
CA SER A 182 21.47 13.02 -8.00
C SER A 182 20.05 13.23 -7.48
N LEU A 183 19.84 12.99 -6.19
CA LEU A 183 18.55 13.20 -5.53
C LEU A 183 18.27 14.66 -5.15
N ILE A 184 19.25 15.57 -5.38
CA ILE A 184 19.11 17.02 -5.16
C ILE A 184 17.89 17.55 -5.92
N GLY A 185 17.77 17.16 -7.19
CA GLY A 185 16.65 17.59 -8.04
C GLY A 185 15.28 17.11 -7.59
N LEU A 186 15.22 16.12 -6.70
CA LEU A 186 13.97 15.62 -6.11
C LEU A 186 13.61 16.31 -4.78
N GLY A 187 14.45 17.22 -4.27
CA GLY A 187 14.20 17.95 -3.02
C GLY A 187 14.26 17.08 -1.75
N LEU A 188 14.90 15.91 -1.81
CA LEU A 188 14.95 14.96 -0.69
C LEU A 188 16.13 15.14 0.26
N GLU A 189 17.01 16.12 0.02
CA GLU A 189 18.24 16.30 0.82
C GLU A 189 17.98 16.61 2.30
N GLU A 190 16.89 17.33 2.58
CA GLU A 190 16.50 17.70 3.94
C GLU A 190 15.71 16.59 4.67
N PHE A 191 15.39 15.50 3.95
CA PHE A 191 14.53 14.40 4.42
C PHE A 191 15.31 13.08 4.47
N ALA A 192 16.32 12.96 5.35
CA ALA A 192 17.17 11.76 5.40
C ALA A 192 16.38 10.47 5.66
N ASN A 193 15.49 10.46 6.64
CA ASN A 193 14.63 9.32 6.95
C ASN A 193 13.45 9.22 5.97
N GLY A 194 12.97 10.36 5.47
CA GLY A 194 11.97 10.43 4.40
C GLY A 194 12.46 9.78 3.11
N LEU A 195 13.73 9.99 2.78
CA LEU A 195 14.39 9.34 1.64
C LEU A 195 14.41 7.81 1.79
N ILE A 196 14.72 7.31 2.99
CA ILE A 196 14.72 5.87 3.27
C ILE A 196 13.30 5.32 3.14
N ALA A 197 12.30 6.02 3.69
CA ALA A 197 10.89 5.64 3.54
C ALA A 197 10.47 5.61 2.06
N ALA A 198 10.86 6.62 1.28
CA ALA A 198 10.57 6.68 -0.15
C ALA A 198 11.25 5.54 -0.92
N GLY A 199 12.53 5.32 -0.70
CA GLY A 199 13.25 4.23 -1.35
C GLY A 199 12.70 2.86 -1.00
N GLY A 200 12.36 2.62 0.26
CA GLY A 200 11.74 1.39 0.73
C GLY A 200 10.35 1.15 0.10
N LEU A 201 9.54 2.20 0.02
CA LEU A 201 8.24 2.16 -0.66
C LEU A 201 8.38 1.81 -2.14
N MET A 202 9.31 2.44 -2.84
CA MET A 202 9.57 2.18 -4.26
C MET A 202 10.06 0.74 -4.49
N GLN A 203 10.97 0.22 -3.66
CA GLN A 203 11.42 -1.17 -3.73
C GLN A 203 10.24 -2.14 -3.52
N TYR A 204 9.41 -1.89 -2.52
CA TYR A 204 8.22 -2.69 -2.25
C TYR A 204 7.24 -2.71 -3.44
N LEU A 205 7.05 -1.56 -4.09
CA LEU A 205 6.21 -1.47 -5.29
C LEU A 205 6.81 -2.28 -6.46
N TYR A 206 8.13 -2.25 -6.67
CA TYR A 206 8.77 -3.09 -7.68
C TYR A 206 8.59 -4.58 -7.40
N ASP A 207 8.74 -4.99 -6.14
CA ASP A 207 8.61 -6.39 -5.75
C ASP A 207 7.18 -6.91 -5.83
N THR A 208 6.20 -6.05 -5.58
CA THR A 208 4.77 -6.44 -5.60
C THR A 208 4.16 -6.33 -6.99
N GLN A 209 4.43 -5.26 -7.73
CA GLN A 209 3.82 -5.04 -9.04
C GLN A 209 4.53 -5.80 -10.16
N LYS A 210 5.83 -6.10 -10.02
CA LYS A 210 6.64 -6.82 -11.03
C LYS A 210 6.60 -6.18 -12.45
N THR A 211 6.19 -4.92 -12.53
CA THR A 211 6.04 -4.15 -13.77
C THR A 211 6.81 -2.84 -13.68
N SER A 212 6.89 -2.12 -14.80
CA SER A 212 7.46 -0.77 -14.82
C SER A 212 6.60 0.19 -14.00
N LEU A 213 7.23 0.96 -13.13
CA LEU A 213 6.60 2.01 -12.32
C LEU A 213 6.79 3.40 -12.96
N ALA A 214 6.86 3.46 -14.29
CA ALA A 214 7.13 4.68 -15.06
C ALA A 214 6.04 5.77 -14.91
N HIS A 215 4.87 5.43 -14.39
CA HIS A 215 3.81 6.39 -14.09
C HIS A 215 4.13 7.26 -12.85
N PHE A 216 5.01 6.82 -11.96
CA PHE A 216 5.57 7.68 -10.92
C PHE A 216 6.65 8.57 -11.54
N THR A 217 6.25 9.76 -11.98
CA THR A 217 7.12 10.69 -12.72
C THR A 217 7.77 11.73 -11.82
N HIS A 218 7.22 11.97 -10.64
CA HIS A 218 7.71 12.95 -9.67
C HIS A 218 7.50 12.47 -8.24
N ILE A 219 8.18 13.12 -7.32
CA ILE A 219 8.06 12.93 -5.89
C ILE A 219 7.89 14.31 -5.25
N ASP A 220 6.93 14.43 -4.34
CA ASP A 220 6.56 15.69 -3.71
C ASP A 220 6.96 15.69 -2.23
N PRO A 221 8.15 16.21 -1.88
CA PRO A 221 8.52 16.42 -0.49
C PRO A 221 7.75 17.60 0.09
N TYR A 222 7.23 17.44 1.31
CA TYR A 222 6.51 18.51 1.98
C TYR A 222 6.85 18.59 3.47
N LEU A 223 6.75 19.81 4.02
CA LEU A 223 6.92 20.08 5.45
C LEU A 223 5.57 20.12 6.14
N THR A 224 5.40 19.36 7.21
CA THR A 224 4.15 19.30 7.99
C THR A 224 3.82 20.62 8.70
N ASN A 225 4.81 21.51 8.90
CA ASN A 225 4.66 22.79 9.58
C ASN A 225 4.38 23.97 8.62
N LYS A 226 4.25 23.74 7.31
CA LYS A 226 4.03 24.81 6.33
C LYS A 226 2.64 25.44 6.44
N TYR A 227 1.66 24.68 6.90
CA TYR A 227 0.26 25.10 7.03
C TYR A 227 -0.22 24.89 8.47
N MET A 228 -1.39 25.48 8.79
CA MET A 228 -2.06 25.25 10.05
C MET A 228 -2.40 23.77 10.22
N LEU A 229 -1.91 23.15 11.28
CA LEU A 229 -2.18 21.76 11.58
C LEU A 229 -3.62 21.60 12.08
N LEU A 230 -4.34 20.69 11.47
CA LEU A 230 -5.67 20.26 11.90
C LEU A 230 -5.55 18.79 12.36
N ASP A 231 -5.68 18.57 13.66
CA ASP A 231 -5.72 17.21 14.19
C ASP A 231 -6.96 16.43 13.72
N SER A 232 -6.97 15.13 13.91
CA SER A 232 -8.06 14.24 13.48
C SER A 232 -9.40 14.62 14.10
N SER A 233 -9.41 15.06 15.37
CA SER A 233 -10.61 15.50 16.07
C SER A 233 -11.18 16.77 15.46
N THR A 234 -10.32 17.75 15.18
CA THR A 234 -10.70 19.02 14.56
C THR A 234 -11.23 18.80 13.14
N ARG A 235 -10.55 17.99 12.32
CA ARG A 235 -11.01 17.65 10.96
C ARG A 235 -12.39 17.02 10.96
N ARG A 236 -12.61 16.07 11.88
CA ARG A 236 -13.90 15.40 12.05
C ARG A 236 -14.98 16.35 12.55
N ASN A 237 -14.69 17.15 13.58
CA ASN A 237 -15.67 18.06 14.16
C ASN A 237 -16.08 19.20 13.23
N LEU A 238 -15.18 19.61 12.34
CA LEU A 238 -15.45 20.59 11.28
C LEU A 238 -16.12 19.97 10.03
N GLU A 239 -16.34 18.66 10.01
CA GLU A 239 -16.94 17.93 8.90
C GLU A 239 -16.28 18.30 7.55
N LEU A 240 -14.94 18.35 7.52
CA LEU A 240 -14.22 18.85 6.34
C LEU A 240 -14.39 17.94 5.12
N THR A 241 -14.30 16.63 5.29
CA THR A 241 -14.33 15.63 4.21
C THR A 241 -15.57 14.75 4.24
N GLU A 242 -16.14 14.52 5.43
CA GLU A 242 -17.31 13.68 5.65
C GLU A 242 -18.15 14.22 6.82
N THR A 243 -19.43 13.84 6.86
CA THR A 243 -20.35 14.23 7.96
C THR A 243 -20.11 13.36 9.20
N LEU A 244 -20.35 13.91 10.40
CA LEU A 244 -20.19 13.20 11.68
C LEU A 244 -21.12 12.01 11.83
N ARG A 245 -22.36 12.12 11.38
CA ARG A 245 -23.41 11.11 11.58
C ARG A 245 -23.34 10.00 10.55
N GLU A 246 -23.33 10.36 9.28
CA GLU A 246 -23.51 9.41 8.17
C GLU A 246 -22.19 8.99 7.53
N LYS A 247 -21.08 9.65 7.92
CA LYS A 247 -19.74 9.42 7.33
C LYS A 247 -19.75 9.46 5.79
N GLN A 248 -20.52 10.41 5.25
CA GLN A 248 -20.66 10.59 3.81
C GLN A 248 -20.04 11.94 3.37
N LYS A 249 -19.51 11.99 2.14
CA LYS A 249 -19.00 13.23 1.52
C LYS A 249 -20.13 14.27 1.40
N ARG A 250 -21.34 13.84 1.08
CA ARG A 250 -22.50 14.73 0.94
C ARG A 250 -22.83 15.43 2.25
N GLY A 251 -22.84 16.75 2.24
CA GLY A 251 -23.08 17.59 3.40
C GLY A 251 -21.80 18.05 4.12
N SER A 252 -20.62 17.55 3.75
CA SER A 252 -19.34 18.04 4.26
C SER A 252 -18.93 19.37 3.61
N LEU A 253 -17.91 20.03 4.19
CA LEU A 253 -17.35 21.25 3.60
C LEU A 253 -16.78 20.97 2.20
N LEU A 254 -16.08 19.84 2.02
CA LEU A 254 -15.55 19.43 0.73
C LEU A 254 -16.67 19.30 -0.32
N TRP A 255 -17.80 18.70 0.04
CA TRP A 255 -18.93 18.55 -0.87
C TRP A 255 -19.50 19.89 -1.34
N VAL A 256 -19.50 20.90 -0.46
CA VAL A 256 -19.99 22.27 -0.80
C VAL A 256 -19.02 22.98 -1.75
N LEU A 257 -17.71 22.81 -1.52
CA LEU A 257 -16.65 23.51 -2.27
C LEU A 257 -16.29 22.79 -3.58
N ASP A 258 -16.33 21.47 -3.58
CA ASP A 258 -16.00 20.66 -4.75
C ASP A 258 -17.14 20.69 -5.76
N LYS A 259 -16.93 21.45 -6.82
CA LYS A 259 -17.85 21.59 -7.96
C LYS A 259 -17.34 20.86 -9.21
N THR A 260 -16.26 20.13 -9.10
CA THR A 260 -15.75 19.27 -10.18
C THR A 260 -16.72 18.11 -10.40
N LYS A 261 -17.06 17.85 -11.65
CA LYS A 261 -17.93 16.74 -12.07
C LYS A 261 -17.07 15.70 -12.75
#